data_8e40aaaf0df8683e22cfbb6ac84c5098
#
_entry.id   8e40aaaf0df8683e22cfbb6ac84c5098
#
_cell.length_a   1.000
_cell.length_b   1.000
_cell.length_c   1.000
_cell.angle_alpha   90.00
_cell.angle_beta   90.00
_cell.angle_gamma   90.00
#
_symmetry.space_group_name_H-M   'P 1'
#
loop_
_entity.id
_entity.type
_entity.pdbx_description
1 polymer ?
#
loop_
_entity_poly.entity_id
_entity_poly.type
_entity_poly.pdbx_seq_one_letter_code
_entity_poly.pdbx_strand_id
1 'polypeptide(L)'
;MIMVIKIALKGVSYMTDSAVLNKPKLSAKAQTIAAVTAVIAAVALPQIFHIMGAMSGLGTKLGEVFLPMHLPVILVGLLAGPYAGAAAGLLSPLVSFGLTGMPTAAMLPFMMIELCVYGLASGMLRSAKLPVIAKVLIAQISGRAVRAAAIAFAVYVLGSDKIPPSVIWTSISAGIFGLVLQWTFIPLAVYRIENRSKE
;
A
#
# COMPACT_ATOMS: atom_id res chain seq x y z
N MET A 1 -15.32 23.37 21.89
CA MET A 1 -14.79 21.99 22.02
C MET A 1 -15.81 20.91 21.64
N ILE A 2 -17.01 20.90 22.23
CA ILE A 2 -18.06 19.88 21.94
C ILE A 2 -18.51 19.87 20.47
N MET A 3 -18.62 21.02 19.82
CA MET A 3 -19.03 21.14 18.42
C MET A 3 -18.00 20.55 17.45
N VAL A 4 -16.72 20.73 17.70
CA VAL A 4 -15.62 20.15 16.90
C VAL A 4 -15.60 18.63 17.02
N ILE A 5 -15.83 18.11 18.22
CA ILE A 5 -15.93 16.66 18.48
C ILE A 5 -17.15 16.06 17.77
N LYS A 6 -18.32 16.74 17.77
CA LYS A 6 -19.50 16.30 17.03
C LYS A 6 -19.28 16.28 15.52
N ILE A 7 -18.59 17.27 14.98
CA ILE A 7 -18.26 17.32 13.54
C ILE A 7 -17.29 16.19 13.18
N ALA A 8 -16.26 15.98 14.02
CA ALA A 8 -15.31 14.87 13.84
C ALA A 8 -16.01 13.50 13.93
N LEU A 9 -16.87 13.28 14.93
CA LEU A 9 -17.62 12.04 15.10
C LEU A 9 -18.63 11.82 13.94
N LYS A 10 -19.27 12.88 13.46
CA LYS A 10 -20.15 12.82 12.29
C LYS A 10 -19.36 12.49 11.02
N GLY A 11 -18.17 13.08 10.83
CA GLY A 11 -17.24 12.74 9.76
C GLY A 11 -16.78 11.29 9.81
N VAL A 12 -16.45 10.77 11.01
CA VAL A 12 -16.10 9.37 11.22
C VAL A 12 -17.29 8.44 10.94
N SER A 13 -18.51 8.83 11.35
CA SER A 13 -19.72 8.06 11.06
C SER A 13 -20.04 8.00 9.56
N TYR A 14 -19.88 9.10 8.83
CA TYR A 14 -20.02 9.09 7.36
C TYR A 14 -18.93 8.26 6.67
N MET A 15 -17.71 8.26 7.20
CA MET A 15 -16.63 7.40 6.69
C MET A 15 -16.87 5.92 6.97
N THR A 16 -17.59 5.57 8.05
CA THR A 16 -17.99 4.20 8.36
C THR A 16 -19.18 3.73 7.52
N ASP A 17 -20.17 4.57 7.26
CA ASP A 17 -21.34 4.21 6.46
C ASP A 17 -21.02 4.00 4.97
N SER A 18 -20.14 4.81 4.40
CA SER A 18 -19.68 4.60 3.02
C SER A 18 -18.87 3.32 2.82
N ALA A 19 -18.27 2.77 3.88
CA ALA A 19 -17.50 1.53 3.82
C ALA A 19 -18.35 0.24 3.75
N VAL A 20 -19.66 0.34 3.96
CA VAL A 20 -20.59 -0.81 4.06
C VAL A 20 -21.31 -1.12 2.75
N LEU A 21 -21.07 -0.37 1.69
CA LEU A 21 -21.71 -0.62 0.40
C LEU A 21 -21.26 -1.97 -0.18
N ASN A 22 -22.24 -2.78 -0.53
CA ASN A 22 -22.04 -4.04 -1.25
C ASN A 22 -21.47 -3.72 -2.64
N LYS A 23 -20.13 -3.58 -2.73
CA LYS A 23 -19.45 -3.17 -3.96
C LYS A 23 -19.58 -4.26 -5.00
N PRO A 24 -20.16 -3.99 -6.19
CA PRO A 24 -20.31 -4.99 -7.24
C PRO A 24 -18.93 -5.53 -7.64
N LYS A 25 -18.88 -6.81 -8.00
CA LYS A 25 -17.66 -7.39 -8.57
C LYS A 25 -17.36 -6.72 -9.90
N LEU A 26 -16.20 -6.14 -10.04
CA LEU A 26 -15.76 -5.58 -11.32
C LEU A 26 -15.50 -6.70 -12.33
N SER A 27 -15.73 -6.42 -13.62
CA SER A 27 -15.35 -7.34 -14.69
C SER A 27 -13.84 -7.58 -14.70
N ALA A 28 -13.38 -8.72 -15.22
CA ALA A 28 -11.95 -9.01 -15.33
C ALA A 28 -11.20 -7.91 -16.09
N LYS A 29 -11.77 -7.39 -17.17
CA LYS A 29 -11.21 -6.28 -17.95
C LYS A 29 -11.02 -5.02 -17.08
N ALA A 30 -12.01 -4.65 -16.27
CA ALA A 30 -11.92 -3.49 -15.39
C ALA A 30 -10.86 -3.68 -14.29
N GLN A 31 -10.77 -4.88 -13.72
CA GLN A 31 -9.74 -5.22 -12.74
C GLN A 31 -8.33 -5.15 -13.35
N THR A 32 -8.14 -5.63 -14.57
CA THR A 32 -6.85 -5.55 -15.28
C THR A 32 -6.46 -4.09 -15.55
N ILE A 33 -7.38 -3.27 -16.05
CA ILE A 33 -7.12 -1.84 -16.28
C ILE A 33 -6.75 -1.15 -14.96
N ALA A 34 -7.48 -1.42 -13.89
CA ALA A 34 -7.19 -0.85 -12.57
C ALA A 34 -5.81 -1.29 -12.05
N ALA A 35 -5.45 -2.58 -12.23
CA ALA A 35 -4.14 -3.09 -11.84
C ALA A 35 -3.01 -2.41 -12.63
N VAL A 36 -3.13 -2.29 -13.95
CA VAL A 36 -2.13 -1.60 -14.79
C VAL A 36 -1.97 -0.14 -14.39
N THR A 37 -3.09 0.57 -14.19
CA THR A 37 -3.07 1.97 -13.71
C THR A 37 -2.36 2.09 -12.36
N ALA A 38 -2.63 1.16 -11.44
CA ALA A 38 -1.99 1.14 -10.13
C ALA A 38 -0.48 0.84 -10.22
N VAL A 39 -0.05 -0.06 -11.12
CA VAL A 39 1.38 -0.31 -11.37
C VAL A 39 2.06 0.95 -11.89
N ILE A 40 1.48 1.64 -12.86
CA ILE A 40 2.02 2.90 -13.38
C ILE A 40 2.17 3.93 -12.24
N ALA A 41 1.13 4.12 -11.43
CA ALA A 41 1.18 5.05 -10.30
C ALA A 41 2.21 4.60 -9.24
N ALA A 42 2.28 3.31 -8.92
CA ALA A 42 3.20 2.75 -7.94
C ALA A 42 4.67 2.83 -8.37
N VAL A 43 4.94 2.88 -9.66
CA VAL A 43 6.29 3.09 -10.21
C VAL A 43 6.61 4.59 -10.33
N ALA A 44 5.64 5.40 -10.78
CA ALA A 44 5.86 6.84 -10.97
C ALA A 44 6.03 7.61 -9.66
N LEU A 45 5.22 7.31 -8.63
CA LEU A 45 5.28 8.05 -7.35
C LEU A 45 6.66 7.97 -6.68
N PRO A 46 7.32 6.81 -6.53
CA PRO A 46 8.67 6.75 -5.97
C PRO A 46 9.67 7.60 -6.76
N GLN A 47 9.56 7.68 -8.08
CA GLN A 47 10.48 8.50 -8.89
C GLN A 47 10.38 9.98 -8.54
N ILE A 48 9.18 10.49 -8.28
CA ILE A 48 8.99 11.88 -7.82
C ILE A 48 9.73 12.10 -6.50
N PHE A 49 9.59 11.17 -5.53
CA PHE A 49 10.29 11.25 -4.25
C PHE A 49 11.81 11.10 -4.38
N HIS A 50 12.29 10.28 -5.31
CA HIS A 50 13.72 10.15 -5.58
C HIS A 50 14.31 11.41 -6.21
N ILE A 51 13.60 12.05 -7.17
CA ILE A 51 14.00 13.33 -7.75
C ILE A 51 14.05 14.42 -6.66
N MET A 52 13.02 14.53 -5.83
CA MET A 52 12.99 15.45 -4.71
C MET A 52 14.11 15.19 -3.71
N GLY A 53 14.38 13.91 -3.42
CA GLY A 53 15.47 13.51 -2.54
C GLY A 53 16.85 13.85 -3.10
N ALA A 54 17.07 13.66 -4.39
CA ALA A 54 18.30 14.05 -5.06
C ALA A 54 18.51 15.57 -5.02
N MET A 55 17.46 16.37 -5.29
CA MET A 55 17.51 17.83 -5.24
C MET A 55 17.75 18.39 -3.83
N SER A 56 17.26 17.70 -2.79
CA SER A 56 17.42 18.11 -1.38
C SER A 56 18.63 17.52 -0.68
N GLY A 57 19.45 16.72 -1.37
CA GLY A 57 20.61 16.03 -0.78
C GLY A 57 20.25 14.82 0.12
N LEU A 58 18.98 14.43 0.18
CA LEU A 58 18.49 13.30 1.00
C LEU A 58 18.56 11.95 0.28
N GLY A 59 18.86 11.94 -1.02
CA GLY A 59 18.98 10.73 -1.85
C GLY A 59 17.69 9.90 -1.85
N THR A 60 17.79 8.58 -1.61
CA THR A 60 16.67 7.65 -1.63
C THR A 60 15.82 7.65 -0.35
N LYS A 61 16.27 8.33 0.71
CA LYS A 61 15.62 8.33 2.03
C LYS A 61 14.15 8.79 2.00
N LEU A 62 13.81 9.75 1.13
CA LEU A 62 12.42 10.19 1.00
C LEU A 62 11.50 9.06 0.53
N GLY A 63 11.95 8.22 -0.40
CA GLY A 63 11.18 7.05 -0.85
C GLY A 63 10.97 6.02 0.26
N GLU A 64 11.98 5.81 1.10
CA GLU A 64 11.92 4.88 2.24
C GLU A 64 10.98 5.39 3.34
N VAL A 65 10.98 6.69 3.59
CA VAL A 65 10.15 7.35 4.62
C VAL A 65 8.68 7.39 4.23
N PHE A 66 8.37 7.77 2.98
CA PHE A 66 6.99 7.99 2.54
C PHE A 66 6.30 6.75 1.98
N LEU A 67 7.05 5.69 1.65
CA LEU A 67 6.52 4.44 1.11
C LEU A 67 5.53 4.65 -0.05
N PRO A 68 5.86 5.45 -1.06
CA PRO A 68 4.88 5.91 -2.06
C PRO A 68 4.33 4.79 -2.94
N MET A 69 5.08 3.70 -3.15
CA MET A 69 4.64 2.53 -3.92
C MET A 69 3.49 1.78 -3.27
N HIS A 70 3.40 1.78 -1.93
CA HIS A 70 2.40 1.02 -1.18
C HIS A 70 0.98 1.60 -1.35
N LEU A 71 0.87 2.92 -1.49
CA LEU A 71 -0.40 3.64 -1.56
C LEU A 71 -1.29 3.21 -2.74
N PRO A 72 -0.82 3.21 -4.02
CA PRO A 72 -1.63 2.75 -5.15
C PRO A 72 -2.03 1.28 -5.04
N VAL A 73 -1.17 0.43 -4.47
CA VAL A 73 -1.43 -1.01 -4.32
C VAL A 73 -2.57 -1.27 -3.33
N ILE A 74 -2.54 -0.64 -2.15
CA ILE A 74 -3.62 -0.78 -1.18
C ILE A 74 -4.92 -0.17 -1.74
N LEU A 75 -4.82 0.99 -2.38
CA LEU A 75 -5.97 1.68 -2.96
C LEU A 75 -6.66 0.84 -4.03
N VAL A 76 -5.92 0.27 -4.98
CA VAL A 76 -6.50 -0.57 -6.03
C VAL A 76 -7.11 -1.85 -5.45
N GLY A 77 -6.52 -2.45 -4.42
CA GLY A 77 -7.13 -3.57 -3.69
C GLY A 77 -8.50 -3.20 -3.14
N LEU A 78 -8.60 -2.08 -2.41
CA LEU A 78 -9.86 -1.58 -1.83
C LEU A 78 -10.91 -1.21 -2.88
N LEU A 79 -10.50 -0.72 -4.05
CA LEU A 79 -11.43 -0.25 -5.10
C LEU A 79 -11.79 -1.34 -6.11
N ALA A 80 -10.80 -2.11 -6.58
CA ALA A 80 -10.97 -3.06 -7.68
C ALA A 80 -11.01 -4.53 -7.24
N GLY A 81 -10.52 -4.86 -6.04
CA GLY A 81 -10.59 -6.20 -5.47
C GLY A 81 -9.24 -6.92 -5.37
N PRO A 82 -9.27 -8.16 -4.81
CA PRO A 82 -8.05 -8.86 -4.41
C PRO A 82 -7.11 -9.20 -5.58
N TYR A 83 -7.65 -9.59 -6.72
CA TYR A 83 -6.84 -9.94 -7.89
C TYR A 83 -6.10 -8.72 -8.46
N ALA A 84 -6.79 -7.58 -8.60
CA ALA A 84 -6.17 -6.34 -9.06
C ALA A 84 -5.12 -5.84 -8.07
N GLY A 85 -5.41 -5.91 -6.77
CA GLY A 85 -4.48 -5.54 -5.72
C GLY A 85 -3.23 -6.42 -5.68
N ALA A 86 -3.41 -7.75 -5.70
CA ALA A 86 -2.31 -8.70 -5.69
C ALA A 86 -1.43 -8.57 -6.94
N ALA A 87 -2.03 -8.45 -8.13
CA ALA A 87 -1.30 -8.26 -9.37
C ALA A 87 -0.50 -6.95 -9.37
N ALA A 88 -1.13 -5.84 -8.94
CA ALA A 88 -0.44 -4.56 -8.81
C ALA A 88 0.72 -4.66 -7.81
N GLY A 89 0.51 -5.29 -6.65
CA GLY A 89 1.53 -5.45 -5.63
C GLY A 89 2.71 -6.30 -6.08
N LEU A 90 2.46 -7.37 -6.82
CA LEU A 90 3.50 -8.25 -7.35
C LEU A 90 4.31 -7.57 -8.47
N LEU A 91 3.62 -6.89 -9.39
CA LEU A 91 4.26 -6.34 -10.59
C LEU A 91 4.95 -5.00 -10.34
N SER A 92 4.46 -4.17 -9.41
CA SER A 92 5.02 -2.83 -9.20
C SER A 92 6.50 -2.84 -8.83
N PRO A 93 7.00 -3.65 -7.86
CA PRO A 93 8.43 -3.71 -7.56
C PRO A 93 9.24 -4.27 -8.71
N LEU A 94 8.70 -5.26 -9.44
CA LEU A 94 9.37 -5.87 -10.58
C LEU A 94 9.56 -4.89 -11.73
N VAL A 95 8.51 -4.14 -12.09
CA VAL A 95 8.58 -3.10 -13.13
C VAL A 95 9.50 -1.96 -12.69
N SER A 96 9.41 -1.53 -11.44
CA SER A 96 10.29 -0.51 -10.88
C SER A 96 11.76 -0.95 -10.95
N PHE A 97 12.07 -2.18 -10.54
CA PHE A 97 13.41 -2.75 -10.64
C PHE A 97 13.93 -2.78 -12.08
N GLY A 98 13.11 -3.22 -13.03
CA GLY A 98 13.50 -3.27 -14.44
C GLY A 98 13.76 -1.89 -15.07
N LEU A 99 13.09 -0.83 -14.58
CA LEU A 99 13.24 0.53 -15.13
C LEU A 99 14.30 1.36 -14.41
N THR A 100 14.52 1.14 -13.12
CA THR A 100 15.31 2.05 -12.27
C THR A 100 16.39 1.34 -11.45
N GLY A 101 16.43 0.01 -11.45
CA GLY A 101 17.27 -0.77 -10.54
C GLY A 101 16.82 -0.77 -9.08
N MET A 102 15.69 -0.14 -8.77
CA MET A 102 15.15 -0.06 -7.41
C MET A 102 13.82 -0.84 -7.28
N PRO A 103 13.62 -1.58 -6.21
CA PRO A 103 14.51 -1.86 -5.07
C PRO A 103 15.73 -2.69 -5.44
N THR A 104 16.73 -2.82 -4.56
CA THR A 104 17.89 -3.68 -4.83
C THR A 104 17.44 -5.12 -5.11
N ALA A 105 18.22 -5.86 -5.92
CA ALA A 105 17.89 -7.24 -6.28
C ALA A 105 17.68 -8.15 -5.07
N ALA A 106 18.45 -7.91 -3.98
CA ALA A 106 18.31 -8.66 -2.73
C ALA A 106 16.97 -8.39 -2.02
N MET A 107 16.43 -7.17 -2.13
CA MET A 107 15.16 -6.77 -1.49
C MET A 107 13.94 -7.03 -2.36
N LEU A 108 14.12 -7.18 -3.67
CA LEU A 108 13.05 -7.32 -4.64
C LEU A 108 12.02 -8.41 -4.27
N PRO A 109 12.40 -9.67 -3.98
CA PRO A 109 11.42 -10.72 -3.68
C PRO A 109 10.61 -10.42 -2.42
N PHE A 110 11.22 -9.81 -1.41
CA PHE A 110 10.52 -9.47 -0.16
C PHE A 110 9.54 -8.31 -0.34
N MET A 111 9.87 -7.32 -1.17
CA MET A 111 8.94 -6.25 -1.54
C MET A 111 7.80 -6.76 -2.41
N MET A 112 8.05 -7.68 -3.34
CA MET A 112 7.01 -8.31 -4.16
C MET A 112 6.01 -9.05 -3.27
N ILE A 113 6.49 -9.86 -2.32
CA ILE A 113 5.65 -10.59 -1.37
C ILE A 113 4.86 -9.61 -0.49
N GLU A 114 5.50 -8.62 0.10
CA GLU A 114 4.86 -7.63 0.97
C GLU A 114 3.74 -6.89 0.24
N LEU A 115 4.01 -6.30 -0.93
CA LEU A 115 3.01 -5.54 -1.68
C LEU A 115 1.91 -6.43 -2.25
N CYS A 116 2.22 -7.65 -2.66
CA CYS A 116 1.22 -8.63 -3.07
C CYS A 116 0.22 -8.91 -1.94
N VAL A 117 0.72 -9.12 -0.72
CA VAL A 117 -0.13 -9.34 0.47
C VAL A 117 -0.92 -8.08 0.81
N TYR A 118 -0.34 -6.87 0.70
CA TYR A 118 -1.08 -5.63 0.90
C TYR A 118 -2.26 -5.50 -0.06
N GLY A 119 -2.02 -5.72 -1.36
CA GLY A 119 -3.05 -5.64 -2.37
C GLY A 119 -4.12 -6.74 -2.22
N LEU A 120 -3.70 -7.97 -1.90
CA LEU A 120 -4.59 -9.10 -1.66
C LEU A 120 -5.48 -8.84 -0.43
N ALA A 121 -4.88 -8.53 0.72
CA ALA A 121 -5.58 -8.33 1.97
C ALA A 121 -6.55 -7.13 1.90
N SER A 122 -6.10 -5.99 1.37
CA SER A 122 -6.97 -4.83 1.16
C SER A 122 -8.15 -5.15 0.24
N GLY A 123 -7.91 -5.95 -0.81
CA GLY A 123 -8.94 -6.38 -1.76
C GLY A 123 -9.94 -7.37 -1.14
N MET A 124 -9.49 -8.31 -0.31
CA MET A 124 -10.36 -9.22 0.44
C MET A 124 -11.25 -8.46 1.44
N LEU A 125 -10.71 -7.42 2.05
CA LEU A 125 -11.43 -6.55 2.98
C LEU A 125 -12.34 -5.53 2.28
N ARG A 126 -12.35 -5.46 0.94
CA ARG A 126 -13.10 -4.48 0.16
C ARG A 126 -14.56 -4.40 0.60
N SER A 127 -15.23 -5.53 0.73
CA SER A 127 -16.66 -5.64 1.10
C SER A 127 -16.89 -5.89 2.61
N ALA A 128 -15.84 -5.89 3.43
CA ALA A 128 -15.98 -6.07 4.87
C ALA A 128 -16.65 -4.84 5.52
N LYS A 129 -17.48 -5.07 6.52
CA LYS A 129 -18.14 -4.02 7.31
C LYS A 129 -17.17 -3.41 8.34
N LEU A 130 -16.08 -2.84 7.84
CA LEU A 130 -15.03 -2.23 8.64
C LEU A 130 -14.73 -0.82 8.12
N PRO A 131 -14.33 0.13 8.98
CA PRO A 131 -13.86 1.43 8.54
C PRO A 131 -12.61 1.29 7.66
N VAL A 132 -12.46 2.17 6.67
CA VAL A 132 -11.35 2.09 5.69
C VAL A 132 -9.99 2.07 6.39
N ILE A 133 -9.83 2.84 7.46
CA ILE A 133 -8.59 2.85 8.28
C ILE A 133 -8.28 1.45 8.81
N ALA A 134 -9.27 0.73 9.36
CA ALA A 134 -9.06 -0.62 9.87
C ALA A 134 -8.66 -1.60 8.75
N LYS A 135 -9.25 -1.48 7.55
CA LYS A 135 -8.87 -2.28 6.38
C LYS A 135 -7.42 -2.02 5.98
N VAL A 136 -7.00 -0.76 5.97
CA VAL A 136 -5.61 -0.37 5.68
C VAL A 136 -4.65 -0.92 6.72
N LEU A 137 -4.96 -0.77 8.01
CA LEU A 137 -4.15 -1.29 9.11
C LEU A 137 -3.98 -2.82 9.01
N ILE A 138 -5.08 -3.56 8.80
CA ILE A 138 -5.02 -5.02 8.66
C ILE A 138 -4.15 -5.41 7.46
N ALA A 139 -4.31 -4.76 6.32
CA ALA A 139 -3.48 -5.02 5.14
C ALA A 139 -2.00 -4.75 5.43
N GLN A 140 -1.66 -3.62 6.06
CA GLN A 140 -0.30 -3.24 6.38
C GLN A 140 0.36 -4.19 7.40
N ILE A 141 -0.36 -4.59 8.44
CA ILE A 141 0.13 -5.56 9.42
C ILE A 141 0.37 -6.92 8.74
N SER A 142 -0.58 -7.39 7.92
CA SER A 142 -0.46 -8.67 7.23
C SER A 142 0.76 -8.72 6.30
N GLY A 143 0.95 -7.71 5.45
CA GLY A 143 2.08 -7.70 4.52
C GLY A 143 3.42 -7.58 5.22
N ARG A 144 3.52 -6.74 6.26
CA ARG A 144 4.76 -6.63 7.06
C ARG A 144 5.08 -7.89 7.82
N ALA A 145 4.08 -8.57 8.38
CA ALA A 145 4.27 -9.84 9.06
C ALA A 145 4.78 -10.93 8.10
N VAL A 146 4.18 -11.02 6.90
CA VAL A 146 4.61 -11.99 5.88
C VAL A 146 6.01 -11.65 5.35
N ARG A 147 6.33 -10.37 5.11
CA ARG A 147 7.68 -9.95 4.75
C ARG A 147 8.71 -10.30 5.83
N ALA A 148 8.41 -10.01 7.10
CA ALA A 148 9.28 -10.34 8.21
C ALA A 148 9.53 -11.84 8.31
N ALA A 149 8.48 -12.65 8.15
CA ALA A 149 8.60 -14.12 8.12
C ALA A 149 9.44 -14.59 6.92
N ALA A 150 9.26 -14.00 5.73
CA ALA A 150 10.05 -14.33 4.56
C ALA A 150 11.54 -13.98 4.72
N ILE A 151 11.86 -12.82 5.30
CA ILE A 151 13.25 -12.44 5.60
C ILE A 151 13.84 -13.40 6.66
N ALA A 152 13.11 -13.68 7.73
CA ALA A 152 13.57 -14.61 8.76
C ALA A 152 13.84 -16.00 8.18
N PHE A 153 12.96 -16.51 7.32
CA PHE A 153 13.15 -17.76 6.61
C PHE A 153 14.42 -17.74 5.74
N ALA A 154 14.60 -16.68 4.95
CA ALA A 154 15.78 -16.54 4.09
C ALA A 154 17.08 -16.50 4.88
N VAL A 155 17.12 -15.81 6.01
CA VAL A 155 18.32 -15.67 6.84
C VAL A 155 18.59 -16.93 7.66
N TYR A 156 17.59 -17.41 8.42
CA TYR A 156 17.82 -18.47 9.41
C TYR A 156 17.67 -19.89 8.86
N VAL A 157 16.89 -20.08 7.80
CA VAL A 157 16.69 -21.41 7.21
C VAL A 157 17.53 -21.61 5.96
N LEU A 158 17.59 -20.61 5.07
CA LEU A 158 18.37 -20.70 3.83
C LEU A 158 19.81 -20.21 3.98
N GLY A 159 20.20 -19.66 5.15
CA GLY A 159 21.55 -19.17 5.41
C GLY A 159 21.98 -17.97 4.55
N SER A 160 21.00 -17.12 4.12
CA SER A 160 21.30 -15.98 3.26
C SER A 160 22.00 -14.87 4.04
N ASP A 161 23.18 -14.48 3.61
CA ASP A 161 23.96 -13.35 4.12
C ASP A 161 23.69 -12.03 3.38
N LYS A 162 22.89 -12.07 2.31
CA LYS A 162 22.60 -10.90 1.45
C LYS A 162 21.77 -9.83 2.13
N ILE A 163 21.05 -10.17 3.20
CA ILE A 163 20.15 -9.26 3.90
C ILE A 163 20.39 -9.40 5.42
N PRO A 164 20.81 -8.33 6.10
CA PRO A 164 20.95 -8.37 7.54
C PRO A 164 19.58 -8.46 8.22
N PRO A 165 19.42 -9.24 9.30
CA PRO A 165 18.15 -9.39 10.03
C PRO A 165 17.59 -8.06 10.55
N SER A 166 18.45 -7.08 10.78
CA SER A 166 18.08 -5.72 11.21
C SER A 166 17.13 -5.01 10.24
N VAL A 167 17.10 -5.41 8.95
CA VAL A 167 16.20 -4.85 7.93
C VAL A 167 14.72 -5.02 8.31
N ILE A 168 14.37 -6.06 9.07
CA ILE A 168 13.02 -6.24 9.57
C ILE A 168 12.58 -5.01 10.39
N TRP A 169 13.42 -4.58 11.31
CA TRP A 169 13.12 -3.47 12.24
C TRP A 169 13.35 -2.10 11.62
N THR A 170 14.43 -1.92 10.89
CA THR A 170 14.77 -0.62 10.27
C THR A 170 13.75 -0.20 9.23
N SER A 171 13.19 -1.14 8.48
CA SER A 171 12.14 -0.82 7.50
C SER A 171 10.80 -0.45 8.15
N ILE A 172 10.52 -0.93 9.36
CA ILE A 172 9.33 -0.52 10.11
C ILE A 172 9.49 0.92 10.61
N SER A 173 10.61 1.22 11.26
CA SER A 173 10.88 2.54 11.83
C SER A 173 11.01 3.63 10.76
N ALA A 174 11.71 3.36 9.67
CA ALA A 174 11.87 4.32 8.58
C ALA A 174 10.53 4.68 7.91
N GLY A 175 9.62 3.72 7.77
CA GLY A 175 8.36 3.91 7.06
C GLY A 175 7.19 4.47 7.88
N ILE A 176 7.37 4.82 9.14
CA ILE A 176 6.28 5.30 10.02
C ILE A 176 5.54 6.51 9.45
N PHE A 177 6.25 7.49 8.91
CA PHE A 177 5.63 8.67 8.30
C PHE A 177 4.76 8.28 7.09
N GLY A 178 5.24 7.38 6.25
CA GLY A 178 4.47 6.87 5.12
C GLY A 178 3.20 6.13 5.55
N LEU A 179 3.26 5.37 6.65
CA LEU A 179 2.09 4.70 7.21
C LEU A 179 1.04 5.70 7.69
N VAL A 180 1.44 6.70 8.47
CA VAL A 180 0.53 7.76 8.97
C VAL A 180 -0.10 8.53 7.81
N LEU A 181 0.68 8.87 6.79
CA LEU A 181 0.17 9.53 5.59
C LEU A 181 -0.87 8.66 4.87
N GLN A 182 -0.63 7.36 4.76
CA GLN A 182 -1.57 6.43 4.13
C GLN A 182 -2.87 6.29 4.93
N TRP A 183 -2.85 6.35 6.27
CA TRP A 183 -4.06 6.31 7.12
C TRP A 183 -4.96 7.52 6.92
N THR A 184 -4.40 8.64 6.48
CA THR A 184 -5.18 9.85 6.17
C THR A 184 -5.59 9.88 4.70
N PHE A 185 -4.64 9.62 3.80
CA PHE A 185 -4.85 9.79 2.36
C PHE A 185 -5.74 8.70 1.75
N ILE A 186 -5.55 7.43 2.13
CA ILE A 186 -6.32 6.33 1.55
C ILE A 186 -7.82 6.44 1.87
N PRO A 187 -8.25 6.67 3.13
CA PRO A 187 -9.68 6.85 3.41
C PRO A 187 -10.29 8.04 2.66
N LEU A 188 -9.55 9.16 2.57
CA LEU A 188 -10.01 10.34 1.83
C LEU A 188 -10.17 10.04 0.33
N ALA A 189 -9.19 9.35 -0.27
CA ALA A 189 -9.25 8.97 -1.68
C ALA A 189 -10.41 8.01 -1.97
N VAL A 190 -10.60 6.99 -1.14
CA VAL A 190 -11.72 6.04 -1.25
C VAL A 190 -13.05 6.78 -1.16
N TYR A 191 -13.21 7.64 -0.17
CA TYR A 191 -14.43 8.46 0.01
C TYR A 191 -14.73 9.32 -1.22
N ARG A 192 -13.73 10.03 -1.76
CA ARG A 192 -13.89 10.88 -2.94
C ARG A 192 -14.29 10.10 -4.20
N ILE A 193 -13.64 8.95 -4.42
CA ILE A 193 -13.91 8.11 -5.59
C ILE A 193 -15.30 7.47 -5.50
N GLU A 194 -15.70 7.00 -4.33
CA GLU A 194 -17.00 6.38 -4.12
C GLU A 194 -18.18 7.38 -4.23
N ASN A 195 -18.00 8.62 -3.80
CA ASN A 195 -19.04 9.64 -3.94
C ASN A 195 -19.20 10.10 -5.39
N ARG A 196 -18.12 10.24 -6.14
CA ARG A 196 -18.21 10.56 -7.58
C ARG A 196 -18.92 9.52 -8.43
N SER A 197 -18.93 8.27 -8.00
CA SER A 197 -19.62 7.20 -8.74
C SER A 197 -21.13 7.14 -8.43
N LYS A 198 -21.64 8.01 -7.57
CA LYS A 198 -23.06 8.12 -7.21
C LYS A 198 -23.75 9.33 -7.83
N GLU A 199 -22.96 10.29 -8.33
CA GLU A 199 -23.42 11.42 -9.15
C GLU A 199 -23.52 11.00 -10.62
#